data_86755f7120d2b15ae0508eaa27a7aad6
#
_entry.id   86755f7120d2b15ae0508eaa27a7aad6
#
_cell.length_a   1.000
_cell.length_b   1.000
_cell.length_c   1.000
_cell.angle_alpha   90.00
_cell.angle_beta   90.00
_cell.angle_gamma   90.00
#
_symmetry.space_group_name_H-M   'P 1'
#
loop_
_entity.id
_entity.type
_entity.pdbx_description
1 polymer ?
#
loop_
_entity_poly.entity_id
_entity_poly.type
_entity_poly.pdbx_seq_one_letter_code
_entity_poly.pdbx_strand_id
1 'polypeptide(L)'
;MLARLIFILILMAPSGAQAQDGPDFARLAKSAGTPQIPGLRIVYLAQLGDFAQAPWKNIILHQTEAPPGVARSLAEGQSKNPARRGVTLWVETDGTVYWSVPETVVTTQGDGANRNDNKYIDNSKTYRQVLRTNSIGVEFNGNAPDVRLPPTPEQFAAGLVLVRFLQERYGIPPERIYAHNWIDYKDARYCEGCELAERARAQGYRPGQSEPKPASNVTVPAAGR
;
A
#
# COMPACT_ATOMS: atom_id res chain seq x y z
N MET A 1 20.08 11.68 -72.02
CA MET A 1 18.99 12.10 -71.08
C MET A 1 19.19 11.38 -69.75
N LEU A 2 19.73 12.07 -68.76
CA LEU A 2 19.93 11.53 -67.38
C LEU A 2 18.78 11.98 -66.52
N ALA A 3 17.96 11.00 -66.05
CA ALA A 3 16.91 11.25 -65.09
C ALA A 3 17.52 11.32 -63.67
N ARG A 4 17.40 12.45 -62.99
CA ARG A 4 17.80 12.63 -61.58
C ARG A 4 16.62 12.14 -60.69
N LEU A 5 16.84 11.05 -59.95
CA LEU A 5 15.98 10.67 -58.85
C LEU A 5 16.25 11.56 -57.65
N ILE A 6 15.24 12.31 -57.21
CA ILE A 6 15.24 13.07 -55.98
C ILE A 6 14.73 12.14 -54.87
N PHE A 7 15.60 11.73 -53.92
CA PHE A 7 15.18 11.06 -52.70
C PHE A 7 14.70 12.13 -51.69
N ILE A 8 13.41 12.15 -51.39
CA ILE A 8 12.87 12.93 -50.28
C ILE A 8 13.04 12.12 -49.01
N LEU A 9 13.98 12.52 -48.18
CA LEU A 9 14.18 11.97 -46.83
C LEU A 9 13.14 12.60 -45.89
N ILE A 10 12.07 11.86 -45.59
CA ILE A 10 11.10 12.27 -44.58
C ILE A 10 11.73 11.98 -43.21
N LEU A 11 12.24 13.02 -42.56
CA LEU A 11 12.62 12.97 -41.15
C LEU A 11 11.36 12.88 -40.31
N MET A 12 11.01 11.66 -39.86
CA MET A 12 10.03 11.48 -38.80
C MET A 12 10.66 11.99 -37.49
N ALA A 13 10.17 13.12 -37.00
CA ALA A 13 10.49 13.58 -35.67
C ALA A 13 10.00 12.51 -34.66
N PRO A 14 10.81 12.13 -33.66
CA PRO A 14 10.34 11.22 -32.62
C PRO A 14 9.20 11.94 -31.88
N SER A 15 8.00 11.32 -31.91
CA SER A 15 6.90 11.72 -31.04
C SER A 15 7.40 11.62 -29.62
N GLY A 16 7.66 12.76 -28.98
CA GLY A 16 8.01 12.81 -27.57
C GLY A 16 6.87 12.15 -26.79
N ALA A 17 7.11 10.96 -26.26
CA ALA A 17 6.24 10.37 -25.27
C ALA A 17 6.22 11.36 -24.09
N GLN A 18 5.11 12.09 -23.94
CA GLN A 18 4.84 12.85 -22.73
C GLN A 18 4.89 11.84 -21.57
N ALA A 19 5.84 12.03 -20.66
CA ALA A 19 5.82 11.32 -19.39
C ALA A 19 4.45 11.56 -18.79
N GLN A 20 3.65 10.51 -18.67
CA GLN A 20 2.40 10.57 -17.92
C GLN A 20 2.80 10.92 -16.49
N ASP A 21 2.47 12.11 -16.06
CA ASP A 21 2.62 12.49 -14.66
C ASP A 21 1.89 11.45 -13.82
N GLY A 22 2.58 10.93 -12.79
CA GLY A 22 1.99 9.98 -11.86
C GLY A 22 0.74 10.55 -11.19
N PRO A 23 -0.05 9.75 -10.48
CA PRO A 23 -1.26 10.23 -9.84
C PRO A 23 -0.93 11.34 -8.84
N ASP A 24 -1.69 12.45 -8.91
CA ASP A 24 -1.58 13.53 -7.93
C ASP A 24 -2.19 13.09 -6.58
N PHE A 25 -1.40 12.34 -5.81
CA PHE A 25 -1.81 11.85 -4.50
C PHE A 25 -2.15 12.98 -3.53
N ALA A 26 -1.46 14.13 -3.60
CA ALA A 26 -1.73 15.26 -2.72
C ALA A 26 -3.15 15.83 -2.92
N ARG A 27 -3.61 15.89 -4.17
CA ARG A 27 -4.97 16.30 -4.49
C ARG A 27 -5.98 15.23 -4.10
N LEU A 28 -5.70 13.95 -4.43
CA LEU A 28 -6.58 12.83 -4.10
C LEU A 28 -6.74 12.64 -2.59
N ALA A 29 -5.67 12.81 -1.83
CA ALA A 29 -5.69 12.67 -0.38
C ALA A 29 -6.60 13.68 0.32
N LYS A 30 -6.81 14.85 -0.27
CA LYS A 30 -7.71 15.88 0.26
C LYS A 30 -9.17 15.68 -0.14
N SER A 31 -9.47 14.69 -0.98
CA SER A 31 -10.84 14.39 -1.39
C SER A 31 -11.62 13.74 -0.26
N ALA A 32 -12.87 14.16 -0.08
CA ALA A 32 -13.85 13.45 0.75
C ALA A 32 -14.66 12.45 -0.10
N GLY A 33 -15.43 11.58 0.53
CA GLY A 33 -16.32 10.66 -0.16
C GLY A 33 -15.62 9.40 -0.69
N THR A 34 -15.61 9.19 -1.99
CA THR A 34 -15.06 7.98 -2.65
C THR A 34 -14.01 8.34 -3.71
N PRO A 35 -12.80 8.77 -3.31
CA PRO A 35 -11.77 9.17 -4.25
C PRO A 35 -11.38 8.01 -5.17
N GLN A 36 -11.29 8.28 -6.47
CA GLN A 36 -10.74 7.32 -7.44
C GLN A 36 -9.23 7.40 -7.41
N ILE A 37 -8.57 6.31 -7.07
CA ILE A 37 -7.11 6.24 -6.96
C ILE A 37 -6.57 5.54 -8.23
N PRO A 38 -5.88 6.24 -9.13
CA PRO A 38 -5.32 5.64 -10.34
C PRO A 38 -4.41 4.44 -10.02
N GLY A 39 -4.58 3.36 -10.76
CA GLY A 39 -3.83 2.11 -10.55
C GLY A 39 -4.36 1.23 -9.41
N LEU A 40 -5.50 1.60 -8.80
CA LEU A 40 -6.11 0.86 -7.71
C LEU A 40 -7.59 0.56 -7.99
N ARG A 41 -7.98 -0.72 -7.93
CA ARG A 41 -9.38 -1.12 -7.86
C ARG A 41 -9.82 -1.07 -6.40
N ILE A 42 -10.68 -0.11 -6.06
CA ILE A 42 -11.12 0.09 -4.69
C ILE A 42 -12.64 0.07 -4.58
N VAL A 43 -13.14 -0.66 -3.57
CA VAL A 43 -14.56 -0.77 -3.20
C VAL A 43 -14.73 -0.16 -1.82
N TYR A 44 -15.48 0.93 -1.74
CA TYR A 44 -15.79 1.60 -0.48
C TYR A 44 -17.07 1.02 0.12
N LEU A 45 -16.95 0.34 1.25
CA LEU A 45 -18.10 -0.12 2.06
C LEU A 45 -18.50 0.94 3.11
N ALA A 46 -17.68 1.96 3.28
CA ALA A 46 -17.95 3.13 4.11
C ALA A 46 -17.57 4.40 3.36
N GLN A 47 -18.28 5.49 3.65
CA GLN A 47 -17.93 6.81 3.13
C GLN A 47 -16.73 7.37 3.85
N LEU A 48 -15.75 7.90 3.11
CA LEU A 48 -14.62 8.62 3.68
C LEU A 48 -15.06 10.03 4.09
N GLY A 49 -14.61 10.44 5.26
CA GLY A 49 -14.95 11.73 5.85
C GLY A 49 -13.80 12.74 5.82
N ASP A 50 -13.73 13.54 6.87
CA ASP A 50 -12.65 14.49 7.08
C ASP A 50 -11.41 13.77 7.61
N PHE A 51 -10.40 13.61 6.76
CA PHE A 51 -9.13 12.98 7.12
C PHE A 51 -8.36 13.75 8.23
N ALA A 52 -8.60 15.05 8.40
CA ALA A 52 -7.96 15.83 9.46
C ALA A 52 -8.37 15.38 10.88
N GLN A 53 -9.51 14.69 11.00
CA GLN A 53 -9.98 14.12 12.26
C GLN A 53 -9.50 12.68 12.50
N ALA A 54 -8.88 12.05 11.52
CA ALA A 54 -8.37 10.69 11.67
C ALA A 54 -7.12 10.68 12.57
N PRO A 55 -7.02 9.76 13.55
CA PRO A 55 -5.91 9.76 14.51
C PRO A 55 -4.63 9.11 14.00
N TRP A 56 -4.55 8.79 12.71
CA TRP A 56 -3.54 7.91 12.15
C TRP A 56 -2.17 8.56 12.06
N LYS A 57 -1.19 7.92 12.70
CA LYS A 57 0.24 8.27 12.67
C LYS A 57 1.10 7.15 12.12
N ASN A 58 0.54 5.94 11.99
CA ASN A 58 1.22 4.75 11.55
C ASN A 58 0.35 3.96 10.59
N ILE A 59 0.98 3.17 9.72
CA ILE A 59 0.35 2.13 8.91
C ILE A 59 0.85 0.78 9.41
N ILE A 60 -0.06 -0.16 9.70
CA ILE A 60 0.28 -1.53 10.04
C ILE A 60 -0.15 -2.45 8.90
N LEU A 61 0.79 -3.23 8.37
CA LEU A 61 0.57 -4.17 7.29
C LEU A 61 0.48 -5.59 7.87
N HIS A 62 -0.62 -6.26 7.54
CA HIS A 62 -0.97 -7.60 7.98
C HIS A 62 -1.05 -8.54 6.78
N GLN A 63 -0.96 -9.84 7.06
CA GLN A 63 -1.22 -10.89 6.09
C GLN A 63 -2.06 -11.97 6.74
N THR A 64 -3.28 -12.17 6.25
CA THR A 64 -4.22 -13.09 6.89
C THR A 64 -4.04 -14.53 6.46
N GLU A 65 -4.12 -15.44 7.41
CA GLU A 65 -4.15 -16.88 7.23
C GLU A 65 -5.52 -17.38 6.69
N ALA A 66 -6.07 -16.70 5.69
CA ALA A 66 -7.35 -17.01 5.08
C ALA A 66 -7.17 -17.45 3.61
N PRO A 67 -8.10 -18.25 3.06
CA PRO A 67 -8.03 -18.60 1.64
C PRO A 67 -8.23 -17.40 0.73
N PRO A 68 -7.73 -17.43 -0.52
CA PRO A 68 -8.05 -16.45 -1.55
C PRO A 68 -9.57 -16.28 -1.74
N GLY A 69 -10.02 -15.10 -2.13
CA GLY A 69 -11.41 -14.81 -2.46
C GLY A 69 -12.29 -14.39 -1.28
N VAL A 70 -11.77 -14.30 -0.04
CA VAL A 70 -12.60 -13.99 1.14
C VAL A 70 -12.46 -12.55 1.66
N ALA A 71 -11.55 -11.74 1.10
CA ALA A 71 -11.33 -10.36 1.58
C ALA A 71 -12.61 -9.53 1.59
N ARG A 72 -13.46 -9.68 0.56
CA ARG A 72 -14.75 -8.99 0.50
C ARG A 72 -15.65 -9.34 1.69
N SER A 73 -15.82 -10.61 1.99
CA SER A 73 -16.69 -11.04 3.08
C SER A 73 -16.15 -10.64 4.45
N LEU A 74 -14.81 -10.63 4.62
CA LEU A 74 -14.15 -10.13 5.82
C LEU A 74 -14.37 -8.62 6.00
N ALA A 75 -14.22 -7.85 4.93
CA ALA A 75 -14.47 -6.41 4.92
C ALA A 75 -15.95 -6.07 5.20
N GLU A 76 -16.90 -6.79 4.59
CA GLU A 76 -18.33 -6.63 4.85
C GLU A 76 -18.68 -6.97 6.31
N GLY A 77 -18.06 -8.02 6.87
CA GLY A 77 -18.18 -8.35 8.29
C GLY A 77 -17.63 -7.25 9.19
N GLN A 78 -16.49 -6.64 8.83
CA GLN A 78 -15.91 -5.51 9.54
C GLN A 78 -16.81 -4.27 9.48
N SER A 79 -17.37 -3.99 8.31
CA SER A 79 -18.30 -2.86 8.12
C SER A 79 -19.55 -2.99 8.99
N LYS A 80 -20.10 -4.19 9.12
CA LYS A 80 -21.28 -4.47 9.97
C LYS A 80 -20.97 -4.44 11.47
N ASN A 81 -19.75 -4.80 11.86
CA ASN A 81 -19.30 -4.80 13.26
C ASN A 81 -17.89 -4.21 13.36
N PRO A 82 -17.73 -2.88 13.40
CA PRO A 82 -16.44 -2.21 13.49
C PRO A 82 -15.59 -2.63 14.69
N ALA A 83 -16.19 -3.05 15.77
CA ALA A 83 -15.50 -3.46 17.01
C ALA A 83 -14.91 -4.89 16.94
N ARG A 84 -15.25 -5.67 15.90
CA ARG A 84 -14.66 -7.01 15.74
C ARG A 84 -13.16 -6.92 15.46
N ARG A 85 -12.45 -8.01 15.71
CA ARG A 85 -11.04 -8.15 15.30
C ARG A 85 -10.94 -8.01 13.79
N GLY A 86 -10.01 -7.16 13.32
CA GLY A 86 -9.76 -6.90 11.91
C GLY A 86 -9.21 -5.50 11.67
N VAL A 87 -9.19 -5.09 10.41
CA VAL A 87 -8.52 -3.89 9.93
C VAL A 87 -9.45 -2.97 9.13
N THR A 88 -8.96 -1.79 8.79
CA THR A 88 -9.71 -0.81 7.98
C THR A 88 -9.77 -1.21 6.50
N LEU A 89 -8.68 -1.75 5.95
CA LEU A 89 -8.53 -2.06 4.53
C LEU A 89 -8.14 -3.51 4.32
N TRP A 90 -8.77 -4.15 3.32
CA TRP A 90 -8.55 -5.54 2.96
C TRP A 90 -8.14 -5.63 1.49
N VAL A 91 -7.05 -6.30 1.19
CA VAL A 91 -6.51 -6.45 -0.17
C VAL A 91 -6.62 -7.90 -0.60
N GLU A 92 -7.42 -8.16 -1.64
CA GLU A 92 -7.59 -9.48 -2.21
C GLU A 92 -6.40 -9.89 -3.08
N THR A 93 -6.24 -11.17 -3.35
CA THR A 93 -5.14 -11.74 -4.15
C THR A 93 -5.05 -11.15 -5.57
N ASP A 94 -6.15 -10.66 -6.12
CA ASP A 94 -6.22 -9.96 -7.41
C ASP A 94 -5.92 -8.45 -7.33
N GLY A 95 -5.50 -7.97 -6.16
CA GLY A 95 -5.21 -6.56 -5.90
C GLY A 95 -6.44 -5.67 -5.65
N THR A 96 -7.66 -6.22 -5.60
CA THR A 96 -8.85 -5.45 -5.24
C THR A 96 -8.81 -5.05 -3.77
N VAL A 97 -9.04 -3.77 -3.49
CA VAL A 97 -9.05 -3.21 -2.13
C VAL A 97 -10.48 -2.98 -1.68
N TYR A 98 -10.80 -3.39 -0.45
CA TYR A 98 -12.07 -3.09 0.23
C TYR A 98 -11.81 -2.18 1.42
N TRP A 99 -12.40 -0.98 1.42
CA TRP A 99 -12.37 -0.05 2.55
C TRP A 99 -13.60 -0.28 3.42
N SER A 100 -13.41 -0.88 4.60
CA SER A 100 -14.51 -1.48 5.37
C SER A 100 -15.24 -0.51 6.32
N VAL A 101 -14.54 0.46 6.92
CA VAL A 101 -15.09 1.34 7.96
C VAL A 101 -14.71 2.79 7.71
N PRO A 102 -15.47 3.76 8.28
CA PRO A 102 -15.10 5.17 8.22
C PRO A 102 -13.69 5.43 8.78
N GLU A 103 -13.03 6.49 8.32
CA GLU A 103 -11.62 6.82 8.65
C GLU A 103 -11.35 7.06 10.13
N THR A 104 -12.35 7.48 10.89
CA THR A 104 -12.22 7.77 12.34
C THR A 104 -12.43 6.54 13.21
N VAL A 105 -12.78 5.39 12.62
CA VAL A 105 -13.06 4.16 13.37
C VAL A 105 -11.77 3.43 13.69
N VAL A 106 -11.52 3.24 14.98
CA VAL A 106 -10.41 2.41 15.47
C VAL A 106 -10.80 0.94 15.37
N THR A 107 -10.04 0.18 14.56
CA THR A 107 -10.24 -1.27 14.42
C THR A 107 -9.39 -2.06 15.44
N THR A 108 -9.83 -3.27 15.76
CA THR A 108 -9.12 -4.16 16.70
C THR A 108 -8.07 -4.99 15.95
N GLN A 109 -6.91 -4.40 15.76
CA GLN A 109 -5.74 -4.98 15.10
C GLN A 109 -4.55 -5.12 16.07
N GLY A 110 -3.35 -5.35 15.57
CA GLY A 110 -2.12 -5.39 16.39
C GLY A 110 -1.90 -4.14 17.22
N ASP A 111 -1.40 -4.30 18.44
CA ASP A 111 -1.24 -3.21 19.40
C ASP A 111 0.04 -3.36 20.22
N GLY A 112 0.93 -2.40 20.13
CA GLY A 112 2.17 -2.31 20.93
C GLY A 112 1.95 -1.78 22.36
N ALA A 113 0.73 -1.87 22.91
CA ALA A 113 0.45 -1.45 24.29
C ALA A 113 1.17 -2.30 25.33
N ASN A 114 1.37 -3.59 25.05
CA ASN A 114 2.09 -4.53 25.88
C ASN A 114 3.49 -4.77 25.31
N ARG A 115 4.48 -4.92 26.22
CA ARG A 115 5.80 -5.32 25.79
C ARG A 115 5.80 -6.79 25.39
N ASN A 116 6.23 -7.06 24.16
CA ASN A 116 6.42 -8.40 23.63
C ASN A 116 7.91 -8.62 23.32
N ASP A 117 8.41 -9.81 23.58
CA ASP A 117 9.76 -10.22 23.23
C ASP A 117 9.70 -11.27 22.13
N ASN A 118 10.00 -10.82 20.91
CA ASN A 118 10.08 -11.66 19.70
C ASN A 118 11.26 -11.15 18.87
N LYS A 119 11.88 -12.05 18.10
CA LYS A 119 13.04 -11.71 17.25
C LYS A 119 12.79 -10.62 16.21
N TYR A 120 11.51 -10.36 15.88
CA TYR A 120 11.09 -9.35 14.91
C TYR A 120 10.75 -8.00 15.55
N ILE A 121 10.57 -7.94 16.88
CA ILE A 121 10.07 -6.75 17.56
C ILE A 121 11.23 -5.89 18.06
N ASP A 122 11.22 -4.61 17.64
CA ASP A 122 12.05 -3.57 18.24
C ASP A 122 11.20 -2.71 19.18
N ASN A 123 11.13 -3.14 20.45
CA ASN A 123 10.37 -2.44 21.47
C ASN A 123 10.79 -0.97 21.66
N SER A 124 12.04 -0.60 21.34
CA SER A 124 12.50 0.78 21.46
C SER A 124 11.75 1.73 20.52
N LYS A 125 11.21 1.20 19.42
CA LYS A 125 10.47 1.95 18.39
C LYS A 125 8.97 1.74 18.41
N THR A 126 8.48 0.66 19.05
CA THR A 126 7.08 0.25 18.92
C THR A 126 6.31 0.24 20.22
N TYR A 127 6.97 -0.12 21.34
CA TYR A 127 6.28 -0.21 22.62
C TYR A 127 5.66 1.12 23.04
N ARG A 128 4.35 1.12 23.24
CA ARG A 128 3.49 2.29 23.55
C ARG A 128 3.56 3.46 22.53
N GLN A 129 4.16 3.22 21.37
CA GLN A 129 4.28 4.22 20.30
C GLN A 129 3.40 3.88 19.10
N VAL A 130 3.31 2.58 18.77
CA VAL A 130 2.50 2.07 17.67
C VAL A 130 1.32 1.32 18.27
N LEU A 131 0.17 1.99 18.34
CA LEU A 131 -1.04 1.51 18.99
C LEU A 131 -2.17 1.42 17.97
N ARG A 132 -3.12 0.51 18.18
CA ARG A 132 -4.34 0.44 17.35
C ARG A 132 -5.08 1.77 17.27
N THR A 133 -5.00 2.59 18.32
CA THR A 133 -5.67 3.90 18.41
C THR A 133 -5.00 5.00 17.59
N ASN A 134 -3.79 4.78 17.09
CA ASN A 134 -3.06 5.72 16.24
C ASN A 134 -2.55 5.09 14.94
N SER A 135 -3.06 3.92 14.58
CA SER A 135 -2.59 3.17 13.41
C SER A 135 -3.75 2.71 12.53
N ILE A 136 -3.60 2.88 11.22
CA ILE A 136 -4.51 2.32 10.22
C ILE A 136 -3.97 0.98 9.73
N GLY A 137 -4.82 -0.06 9.70
CA GLY A 137 -4.44 -1.41 9.31
C GLY A 137 -4.83 -1.74 7.88
N VAL A 138 -3.93 -2.44 7.19
CA VAL A 138 -4.15 -3.00 5.86
C VAL A 138 -3.84 -4.49 5.90
N GLU A 139 -4.81 -5.33 5.57
CA GLU A 139 -4.71 -6.79 5.57
C GLU A 139 -4.62 -7.33 4.16
N PHE A 140 -3.57 -8.08 3.86
CA PHE A 140 -3.40 -8.78 2.60
C PHE A 140 -3.91 -10.21 2.77
N ASN A 141 -4.94 -10.56 1.98
CA ASN A 141 -5.64 -11.82 2.10
C ASN A 141 -4.96 -12.93 1.29
N GLY A 142 -5.13 -14.19 1.70
CA GLY A 142 -4.93 -15.34 0.81
C GLY A 142 -3.66 -16.14 0.97
N ASN A 143 -2.97 -16.13 2.10
CA ASN A 143 -1.81 -17.00 2.33
C ASN A 143 -2.12 -18.38 2.94
N ALA A 144 -3.40 -18.78 3.01
CA ALA A 144 -3.72 -20.15 3.36
C ALA A 144 -3.58 -21.07 2.11
N PRO A 145 -3.15 -22.34 2.27
CA PRO A 145 -2.86 -23.03 3.53
C PRO A 145 -1.44 -22.82 4.07
N ASP A 146 -0.52 -22.22 3.32
CA ASP A 146 0.85 -21.97 3.78
C ASP A 146 1.03 -20.50 4.13
N VAL A 147 1.06 -20.19 5.42
CA VAL A 147 1.24 -18.83 5.96
C VAL A 147 2.52 -18.13 5.49
N ARG A 148 3.49 -18.87 4.94
CA ARG A 148 4.74 -18.33 4.41
C ARG A 148 4.65 -17.89 2.95
N LEU A 149 3.52 -18.14 2.28
CA LEU A 149 3.32 -17.67 0.92
C LEU A 149 3.37 -16.13 0.89
N PRO A 150 4.18 -15.54 -0.01
CA PRO A 150 4.22 -14.09 -0.15
C PRO A 150 2.90 -13.58 -0.75
N PRO A 151 2.60 -12.29 -0.58
CA PRO A 151 1.54 -11.64 -1.35
C PRO A 151 1.75 -11.81 -2.85
N THR A 152 0.65 -11.84 -3.61
CA THR A 152 0.72 -11.91 -5.09
C THR A 152 1.36 -10.65 -5.67
N PRO A 153 1.87 -10.68 -6.92
CA PRO A 153 2.34 -9.49 -7.62
C PRO A 153 1.28 -8.37 -7.67
N GLU A 154 0.01 -8.74 -7.88
CA GLU A 154 -1.12 -7.83 -7.93
C GLU A 154 -1.37 -7.18 -6.55
N GLN A 155 -1.27 -7.96 -5.47
CA GLN A 155 -1.35 -7.43 -4.11
C GLN A 155 -0.19 -6.47 -3.81
N PHE A 156 1.03 -6.79 -4.22
CA PHE A 156 2.15 -5.87 -4.05
C PHE A 156 1.93 -4.57 -4.80
N ALA A 157 1.53 -4.64 -6.08
CA ALA A 157 1.28 -3.45 -6.88
C ALA A 157 0.19 -2.57 -6.25
N ALA A 158 -0.96 -3.16 -5.92
CA ALA A 158 -2.07 -2.44 -5.28
C ALA A 158 -1.67 -1.90 -3.90
N GLY A 159 -0.99 -2.70 -3.10
CA GLY A 159 -0.55 -2.34 -1.76
C GLY A 159 0.39 -1.15 -1.72
N LEU A 160 1.35 -1.08 -2.65
CA LEU A 160 2.28 0.04 -2.72
C LEU A 160 1.59 1.35 -3.12
N VAL A 161 0.64 1.30 -4.06
CA VAL A 161 -0.20 2.46 -4.42
C VAL A 161 -1.07 2.89 -3.24
N LEU A 162 -1.72 1.93 -2.57
CA LEU A 162 -2.55 2.18 -1.39
C LEU A 162 -1.74 2.82 -0.26
N VAL A 163 -0.58 2.29 0.07
CA VAL A 163 0.28 2.81 1.14
C VAL A 163 0.70 4.25 0.84
N ARG A 164 1.09 4.58 -0.39
CA ARG A 164 1.40 5.97 -0.79
C ARG A 164 0.20 6.90 -0.62
N PHE A 165 -0.99 6.46 -1.02
CA PHE A 165 -2.21 7.23 -0.81
C PHE A 165 -2.47 7.50 0.68
N LEU A 166 -2.32 6.47 1.54
CA LEU A 166 -2.50 6.61 2.98
C LEU A 166 -1.42 7.52 3.60
N GLN A 167 -0.18 7.42 3.15
CA GLN A 167 0.90 8.31 3.57
C GLN A 167 0.55 9.77 3.27
N GLU A 168 0.11 10.06 2.05
CA GLU A 168 -0.26 11.43 1.68
C GLU A 168 -1.48 11.93 2.44
N ARG A 169 -2.52 11.08 2.58
CA ARG A 169 -3.77 11.44 3.23
C ARG A 169 -3.59 11.78 4.72
N TYR A 170 -2.72 11.07 5.41
CA TYR A 170 -2.54 11.22 6.86
C TYR A 170 -1.19 11.82 7.26
N GLY A 171 -0.36 12.19 6.31
CA GLY A 171 0.98 12.74 6.58
C GLY A 171 1.94 11.71 7.19
N ILE A 172 1.81 10.41 6.86
CA ILE A 172 2.58 9.33 7.46
C ILE A 172 3.90 9.12 6.72
N PRO A 173 5.06 9.35 7.35
CA PRO A 173 6.35 9.15 6.71
C PRO A 173 6.72 7.65 6.63
N PRO A 174 7.66 7.23 5.74
CA PRO A 174 7.95 5.82 5.48
C PRO A 174 8.43 5.05 6.71
N GLU A 175 9.12 5.69 7.65
CA GLU A 175 9.55 5.08 8.92
C GLU A 175 8.40 4.71 9.87
N ARG A 176 7.19 5.18 9.59
CA ARG A 176 5.95 4.88 10.32
C ARG A 176 5.08 3.82 9.65
N ILE A 177 5.63 3.06 8.73
CA ILE A 177 5.01 1.87 8.15
C ILE A 177 5.57 0.65 8.87
N TYR A 178 4.73 -0.17 9.44
CA TYR A 178 5.13 -1.32 10.24
C TYR A 178 4.51 -2.61 9.72
N ALA A 179 5.24 -3.71 9.87
CA ALA A 179 4.67 -5.05 9.82
C ALA A 179 4.02 -5.38 11.18
N HIS A 180 2.99 -6.20 11.18
CA HIS A 180 2.35 -6.63 12.43
C HIS A 180 3.36 -7.29 13.38
N ASN A 181 4.18 -8.22 12.89
CA ASN A 181 5.20 -8.89 13.71
C ASN A 181 6.29 -7.96 14.27
N TRP A 182 6.41 -6.71 13.80
CA TRP A 182 7.33 -5.74 14.41
C TRP A 182 6.75 -5.02 15.62
N ILE A 183 5.46 -5.22 15.90
CA ILE A 183 4.71 -4.49 16.93
C ILE A 183 4.22 -5.43 18.03
N ASP A 184 3.66 -6.56 17.63
CA ASP A 184 3.02 -7.52 18.52
C ASP A 184 3.41 -8.95 18.14
N TYR A 185 3.39 -9.84 19.14
CA TYR A 185 3.64 -11.25 18.88
C TYR A 185 2.49 -11.85 18.11
N LYS A 186 2.79 -12.45 16.96
CA LYS A 186 1.81 -13.18 16.17
C LYS A 186 2.23 -14.63 15.97
N ASP A 187 3.22 -14.88 15.16
CA ASP A 187 3.70 -16.21 14.82
C ASP A 187 5.22 -16.23 14.65
N ALA A 188 5.87 -17.23 15.24
CA ALA A 188 7.31 -17.40 15.11
C ALA A 188 7.74 -18.04 13.78
N ARG A 189 6.82 -18.68 13.05
CA ARG A 189 7.10 -19.40 11.81
C ARG A 189 7.44 -18.45 10.66
N TYR A 190 6.82 -17.27 10.62
CA TYR A 190 6.99 -16.27 9.58
C TYR A 190 6.88 -14.86 10.16
N CYS A 191 7.22 -13.85 9.34
CA CYS A 191 7.05 -12.46 9.72
C CYS A 191 5.86 -11.85 8.96
N GLU A 192 4.71 -11.77 9.63
CA GLU A 192 3.49 -11.23 9.05
C GLU A 192 3.66 -9.76 8.64
N GLY A 193 3.51 -9.49 7.33
CA GLY A 193 3.58 -8.15 6.76
C GLY A 193 5.00 -7.60 6.52
N CYS A 194 6.07 -8.33 6.89
CA CYS A 194 7.45 -7.81 6.82
C CYS A 194 7.86 -7.42 5.41
N GLU A 195 7.70 -8.29 4.43
CA GLU A 195 8.11 -8.00 3.05
C GLU A 195 7.38 -6.78 2.47
N LEU A 196 6.08 -6.66 2.79
CA LEU A 196 5.28 -5.50 2.38
C LEU A 196 5.79 -4.20 3.02
N ALA A 197 6.07 -4.22 4.33
CA ALA A 197 6.54 -3.06 5.05
C ALA A 197 7.95 -2.63 4.58
N GLU A 198 8.84 -3.59 4.35
CA GLU A 198 10.18 -3.33 3.83
C GLU A 198 10.14 -2.70 2.43
N ARG A 199 9.35 -3.27 1.51
CA ARG A 199 9.18 -2.74 0.15
C ARG A 199 8.55 -1.35 0.16
N ALA A 200 7.52 -1.12 0.98
CA ALA A 200 6.89 0.19 1.11
C ALA A 200 7.87 1.25 1.66
N ARG A 201 8.64 0.91 2.68
CA ARG A 201 9.69 1.79 3.22
C ARG A 201 10.79 2.08 2.19
N ALA A 202 11.21 1.06 1.43
CA ALA A 202 12.27 1.19 0.42
C ALA A 202 11.90 2.13 -0.74
N GLN A 203 10.60 2.36 -0.99
CA GLN A 203 10.17 3.39 -1.95
C GLN A 203 10.55 4.80 -1.51
N GLY A 204 10.79 5.03 -0.22
CA GLY A 204 11.20 6.32 0.33
C GLY A 204 10.19 7.45 0.13
N TYR A 205 8.92 7.13 -0.22
CA TYR A 205 7.89 8.14 -0.47
C TYR A 205 7.61 8.94 0.82
N ARG A 206 7.66 10.27 0.68
CA ARG A 206 7.32 11.18 1.78
C ARG A 206 6.16 12.09 1.37
N PRO A 207 5.17 12.27 2.25
CA PRO A 207 4.04 13.16 1.99
C PRO A 207 4.49 14.57 1.56
N GLY A 208 3.77 15.13 0.57
CA GLY A 208 4.07 16.46 0.04
C GLY A 208 5.30 16.55 -0.87
N GLN A 209 6.00 15.46 -1.12
CA GLN A 209 7.05 15.43 -2.14
C GLN A 209 6.44 15.11 -3.51
N SER A 210 6.81 15.87 -4.55
CA SER A 210 6.59 15.45 -5.93
C SER A 210 7.30 14.11 -6.16
N GLU A 211 6.66 13.19 -6.90
CA GLU A 211 7.29 11.91 -7.22
C GLU A 211 8.72 12.11 -7.75
N PRO A 212 9.70 11.33 -7.27
CA PRO A 212 11.03 11.36 -7.89
C PRO A 212 10.83 10.98 -9.37
N LYS A 213 11.31 11.84 -10.27
CA LYS A 213 11.37 11.52 -11.70
C LYS A 213 11.96 10.11 -11.84
N PRO A 214 11.32 9.19 -12.57
CA PRO A 214 11.91 7.87 -12.79
C PRO A 214 13.32 8.09 -13.31
N ALA A 215 14.29 7.41 -12.69
CA ALA A 215 15.67 7.50 -13.09
C ALA A 215 15.75 7.19 -14.59
N SER A 216 16.06 8.19 -15.39
CA SER A 216 16.27 8.03 -16.82
C SER A 216 17.48 7.13 -16.99
N ASN A 217 17.25 5.94 -17.60
CA ASN A 217 18.25 5.04 -18.14
C ASN A 217 19.11 4.24 -17.14
N VAL A 218 18.58 3.13 -16.65
CA VAL A 218 19.43 1.96 -16.53
C VAL A 218 19.53 1.35 -17.92
N THR A 219 20.59 1.66 -18.66
CA THR A 219 20.97 0.97 -19.89
C THR A 219 21.34 -0.46 -19.48
N VAL A 220 20.44 -1.43 -19.76
CA VAL A 220 20.76 -2.84 -19.62
C VAL A 220 21.86 -3.13 -20.67
N PRO A 221 23.06 -3.59 -20.27
CA PRO A 221 24.07 -4.00 -21.26
C PRO A 221 23.48 -5.14 -22.09
N ALA A 222 23.53 -5.01 -23.41
CA ALA A 222 23.15 -6.09 -24.31
C ALA A 222 23.99 -7.33 -23.99
N ALA A 223 23.33 -8.44 -23.66
CA ALA A 223 23.99 -9.73 -23.51
C ALA A 223 24.68 -10.05 -24.83
N GLY A 224 26.04 -10.05 -24.83
CA GLY A 224 26.85 -10.46 -25.94
C GLY A 224 26.55 -11.92 -26.32
N ARG A 225 26.40 -12.16 -27.61
CA ARG A 225 26.32 -13.50 -28.24
C ARG A 225 27.66 -14.18 -28.20
#